data_db28239e9afa9c6a4e1747e6c91e6b2f
#
_entry.id   db28239e9afa9c6a4e1747e6c91e6b2f
#
_cell.length_a   1.000
_cell.length_b   1.000
_cell.length_c   1.000
_cell.angle_alpha   90.00
_cell.angle_beta   90.00
_cell.angle_gamma   90.00
#
_symmetry.space_group_name_H-M   'P 1'
#
loop_
_entity.id
_entity.type
_entity.pdbx_description
1 polymer ?
#
loop_
_entity_poly.entity_id
_entity_poly.type
_entity_poly.pdbx_seq_one_letter_code
_entity_poly.pdbx_strand_id
1 'polypeptide(L)'
;MFNPQEIIFCPTAECNLHCPHCFVKQDKITLNTQKSLTFLENSVPNIQKVGFSGGEPFLNLDFLLAVIKKTVQLDLLFDQIMTNGTWWKNPEELHSTLKKIQEAGYDGKIGLSWDIFHNQNYQKIEHFVETVQNFFGKDSINIQSVKPYKGGSLPPSRHFVASIPLSAGDTPATPPENHTTQKIFHKNYKKWNDVFKQFTKKHPEIPVYILPQTFTSQDKRAWKSSFWFKEDYCEGPGQVLYIHPDGKIAPCCGFANENEQLFIGTIDEDFQTVMENARNNKLVKICYETGLSNYKKEIQKKLQKQNKKLPGKCRDMCSFCDFICKNFIP
;
A
#
# COMPACT_ATOMS: atom_id res chain seq x y z
N MET A 1 16.93 13.93 -7.16
CA MET A 1 17.04 12.94 -8.26
C MET A 1 16.55 11.59 -7.75
N PHE A 2 15.83 10.80 -8.56
CA PHE A 2 15.38 9.46 -8.21
C PHE A 2 16.58 8.52 -8.07
N ASN A 3 16.73 7.91 -6.90
CA ASN A 3 17.83 7.01 -6.55
C ASN A 3 17.35 5.94 -5.56
N PRO A 4 16.59 4.96 -6.03
CA PRO A 4 16.01 3.92 -5.17
C PRO A 4 17.10 3.02 -4.61
N GLN A 5 16.97 2.70 -3.32
CA GLN A 5 17.81 1.72 -2.63
C GLN A 5 17.02 0.52 -2.15
N GLU A 6 15.73 0.49 -2.46
CA GLU A 6 14.82 -0.55 -2.03
C GLU A 6 13.97 -1.06 -3.19
N ILE A 7 13.77 -2.38 -3.22
CA ILE A 7 12.75 -3.03 -4.04
C ILE A 7 11.63 -3.53 -3.14
N ILE A 8 10.39 -3.18 -3.48
CA ILE A 8 9.19 -3.74 -2.85
C ILE A 8 8.51 -4.65 -3.87
N PHE A 9 8.49 -5.93 -3.61
CA PHE A 9 7.79 -6.90 -4.46
C PHE A 9 6.32 -7.02 -4.05
N CYS A 10 5.44 -7.06 -5.04
CA CYS A 10 4.05 -7.46 -4.90
C CYS A 10 3.86 -8.89 -5.44
N PRO A 11 3.99 -9.94 -4.59
CA PRO A 11 4.00 -11.33 -5.04
C PRO A 11 2.73 -11.76 -5.75
N THR A 12 1.61 -11.15 -5.40
CA THR A 12 0.29 -11.44 -5.97
C THR A 12 -0.67 -10.25 -5.78
N ALA A 13 -1.61 -10.09 -6.71
CA ALA A 13 -2.75 -9.20 -6.55
C ALA A 13 -3.90 -9.87 -5.76
N GLU A 14 -3.82 -11.17 -5.48
CA GLU A 14 -4.83 -11.89 -4.69
C GLU A 14 -4.77 -11.48 -3.23
N CYS A 15 -5.94 -11.34 -2.60
CA CYS A 15 -6.07 -11.07 -1.18
C CYS A 15 -7.30 -11.81 -0.63
N ASN A 16 -7.20 -12.30 0.60
CA ASN A 16 -8.32 -12.91 1.32
C ASN A 16 -9.28 -11.89 1.93
N LEU A 17 -8.97 -10.59 1.85
CA LEU A 17 -9.83 -9.48 2.30
C LEU A 17 -10.25 -8.59 1.12
N HIS A 18 -11.37 -7.89 1.28
CA HIS A 18 -11.90 -6.90 0.32
C HIS A 18 -12.09 -5.55 1.01
N CYS A 19 -10.98 -4.92 1.38
CA CYS A 19 -11.00 -3.69 2.16
C CYS A 19 -11.50 -2.50 1.34
N PRO A 20 -12.46 -1.69 1.83
CA PRO A 20 -13.08 -0.62 1.06
C PRO A 20 -12.16 0.56 0.74
N HIS A 21 -11.00 0.64 1.38
CA HIS A 21 -9.98 1.66 1.15
C HIS A 21 -8.77 1.15 0.35
N CYS A 22 -8.80 -0.13 -0.06
CA CYS A 22 -7.71 -0.74 -0.81
C CYS A 22 -7.63 -0.14 -2.22
N PHE A 23 -6.42 0.21 -2.66
CA PHE A 23 -6.15 0.71 -4.00
C PHE A 23 -5.70 -0.41 -4.96
N VAL A 24 -5.23 -1.55 -4.42
CA VAL A 24 -4.82 -2.68 -5.25
C VAL A 24 -6.04 -3.30 -5.93
N LYS A 25 -6.00 -3.36 -7.25
CA LYS A 25 -6.99 -4.09 -8.04
C LYS A 25 -6.76 -5.58 -7.84
N GLN A 26 -7.63 -6.21 -7.06
CA GLN A 26 -7.51 -7.64 -6.79
C GLN A 26 -7.74 -8.47 -8.06
N ASP A 27 -6.81 -9.39 -8.31
CA ASP A 27 -6.84 -10.36 -9.41
C ASP A 27 -5.99 -11.57 -9.01
N LYS A 28 -6.10 -12.69 -9.75
CA LYS A 28 -5.29 -13.90 -9.55
C LYS A 28 -3.92 -13.84 -10.24
N ILE A 29 -3.44 -12.62 -10.54
CA ILE A 29 -2.13 -12.41 -11.14
C ILE A 29 -1.07 -12.59 -10.06
N THR A 30 -0.03 -13.33 -10.40
CA THR A 30 1.15 -13.56 -9.55
C THR A 30 2.42 -13.17 -10.28
N LEU A 31 3.35 -12.60 -9.53
CA LEU A 31 4.64 -12.18 -10.05
C LEU A 31 5.51 -13.40 -10.41
N ASN A 32 6.20 -13.34 -11.54
CA ASN A 32 7.09 -14.42 -11.97
C ASN A 32 8.33 -14.49 -11.07
N THR A 33 8.49 -15.60 -10.36
CA THR A 33 9.56 -15.80 -9.39
C THR A 33 10.94 -15.74 -10.05
N GLN A 34 11.18 -16.49 -11.13
CA GLN A 34 12.51 -16.57 -11.74
C GLN A 34 12.96 -15.21 -12.30
N LYS A 35 12.08 -14.49 -12.98
CA LYS A 35 12.38 -13.14 -13.49
C LYS A 35 12.67 -12.16 -12.35
N SER A 36 11.93 -12.25 -11.25
CA SER A 36 12.14 -11.42 -10.06
C SER A 36 13.50 -11.68 -9.41
N LEU A 37 13.93 -12.94 -9.31
CA LEU A 37 15.25 -13.29 -8.78
C LEU A 37 16.37 -12.75 -9.68
N THR A 38 16.24 -12.87 -10.99
CA THR A 38 17.20 -12.32 -11.95
C THR A 38 17.26 -10.80 -11.89
N PHE A 39 16.10 -10.13 -11.83
CA PHE A 39 16.05 -8.68 -11.70
C PHE A 39 16.70 -8.19 -10.39
N LEU A 40 16.42 -8.86 -9.26
CA LEU A 40 17.02 -8.54 -7.98
C LEU A 40 18.55 -8.68 -8.02
N GLU A 41 19.06 -9.77 -8.60
CA GLU A 41 20.50 -9.99 -8.74
C GLU A 41 21.18 -8.90 -9.59
N ASN A 42 20.56 -8.51 -10.71
CA ASN A 42 21.06 -7.45 -11.59
C ASN A 42 20.95 -6.05 -10.98
N SER A 43 20.18 -5.89 -9.88
CA SER A 43 20.00 -4.61 -9.20
C SER A 43 21.11 -4.29 -8.18
N VAL A 44 21.91 -5.26 -7.79
CA VAL A 44 23.05 -5.07 -6.87
C VAL A 44 24.22 -4.41 -7.63
N PRO A 45 24.95 -3.45 -7.03
CA PRO A 45 24.89 -2.98 -5.62
C PRO A 45 23.97 -1.78 -5.40
N ASN A 46 23.18 -1.36 -6.39
CA ASN A 46 22.35 -0.14 -6.25
C ASN A 46 21.23 -0.33 -5.23
N ILE A 47 20.64 -1.52 -5.19
CA ILE A 47 19.62 -1.89 -4.22
C ILE A 47 20.26 -2.50 -2.99
N GLN A 48 19.81 -2.08 -1.82
CA GLN A 48 20.32 -2.49 -0.53
C GLN A 48 19.27 -3.19 0.32
N LYS A 49 17.97 -3.03 -0.03
CA LYS A 49 16.87 -3.46 0.82
C LYS A 49 15.73 -4.08 -0.01
N VAL A 50 15.07 -5.08 0.57
CA VAL A 50 13.94 -5.78 -0.02
C VAL A 50 12.74 -5.76 0.94
N GLY A 51 11.58 -5.35 0.42
CA GLY A 51 10.30 -5.40 1.11
C GLY A 51 9.24 -6.16 0.30
N PHE A 52 8.10 -6.45 0.95
CA PHE A 52 6.98 -7.12 0.31
C PHE A 52 5.67 -6.43 0.65
N SER A 53 4.81 -6.29 -0.35
CA SER A 53 3.48 -5.68 -0.23
C SER A 53 2.53 -6.30 -1.26
N GLY A 54 1.41 -5.66 -1.58
CA GLY A 54 0.52 -6.04 -2.67
C GLY A 54 -0.89 -6.39 -2.23
N GLY A 55 -1.44 -7.51 -2.71
CA GLY A 55 -2.67 -8.11 -2.19
C GLY A 55 -2.41 -8.65 -0.77
N GLU A 56 -2.29 -9.97 -0.64
CA GLU A 56 -1.76 -10.57 0.59
C GLU A 56 -0.53 -11.41 0.25
N PRO A 57 0.69 -10.96 0.59
CA PRO A 57 1.92 -11.63 0.18
C PRO A 57 2.02 -13.10 0.60
N PHE A 58 1.48 -13.45 1.77
CA PHE A 58 1.51 -14.82 2.28
C PHE A 58 0.66 -15.81 1.47
N LEU A 59 -0.22 -15.34 0.57
CA LEU A 59 -0.92 -16.22 -0.37
C LEU A 59 -0.02 -16.74 -1.49
N ASN A 60 1.19 -16.17 -1.67
CA ASN A 60 2.23 -16.67 -2.56
C ASN A 60 3.51 -16.99 -1.77
N LEU A 61 3.42 -17.98 -0.88
CA LEU A 61 4.52 -18.34 0.03
C LEU A 61 5.77 -18.79 -0.72
N ASP A 62 5.63 -19.53 -1.82
CA ASP A 62 6.78 -20.02 -2.59
C ASP A 62 7.61 -18.86 -3.17
N PHE A 63 6.95 -17.82 -3.64
CA PHE A 63 7.60 -16.58 -4.06
C PHE A 63 8.35 -15.93 -2.91
N LEU A 64 7.69 -15.74 -1.75
CA LEU A 64 8.31 -15.14 -0.56
C LEU A 64 9.59 -15.90 -0.19
N LEU A 65 9.50 -17.22 -0.07
CA LEU A 65 10.64 -18.05 0.32
C LEU A 65 11.80 -17.98 -0.68
N ALA A 66 11.50 -17.95 -1.98
CA ALA A 66 12.52 -17.85 -3.03
C ALA A 66 13.24 -16.49 -2.97
N VAL A 67 12.49 -15.39 -2.87
CA VAL A 67 13.09 -14.05 -2.81
C VAL A 67 13.81 -13.82 -1.48
N ILE A 68 13.30 -14.29 -0.35
CA ILE A 68 14.00 -14.22 0.95
C ILE A 68 15.36 -14.92 0.87
N LYS A 69 15.43 -16.15 0.37
CA LYS A 69 16.71 -16.88 0.21
C LYS A 69 17.67 -16.13 -0.70
N LYS A 70 17.18 -15.55 -1.80
CA LYS A 70 18.01 -14.77 -2.73
C LYS A 70 18.52 -13.48 -2.07
N THR A 71 17.68 -12.80 -1.29
CA THR A 71 18.05 -11.59 -0.52
C THR A 71 19.20 -11.88 0.45
N VAL A 72 19.12 -13.01 1.18
CA VAL A 72 20.20 -13.46 2.08
C VAL A 72 21.48 -13.80 1.28
N GLN A 73 21.35 -14.50 0.14
CA GLN A 73 22.50 -14.83 -0.72
C GLN A 73 23.22 -13.59 -1.26
N LEU A 74 22.50 -12.51 -1.50
CA LEU A 74 23.03 -11.24 -2.01
C LEU A 74 23.48 -10.28 -0.91
N ASP A 75 23.42 -10.69 0.35
CA ASP A 75 23.77 -9.87 1.54
C ASP A 75 22.99 -8.54 1.59
N LEU A 76 21.69 -8.58 1.22
CA LEU A 76 20.79 -7.45 1.26
C LEU A 76 19.97 -7.44 2.54
N LEU A 77 19.57 -6.25 2.97
CA LEU A 77 18.71 -6.06 4.14
C LEU A 77 17.23 -6.33 3.80
N PHE A 78 16.46 -6.70 4.81
CA PHE A 78 15.00 -6.69 4.70
C PHE A 78 14.41 -5.40 5.25
N ASP A 79 13.34 -4.88 4.62
CA ASP A 79 12.46 -3.88 5.21
C ASP A 79 11.35 -4.59 5.99
N GLN A 80 10.23 -4.84 5.35
CA GLN A 80 9.11 -5.51 6.00
C GLN A 80 8.29 -6.34 5.01
N ILE A 81 7.57 -7.34 5.53
CA ILE A 81 6.46 -7.98 4.85
C ILE A 81 5.18 -7.33 5.35
N MET A 82 4.51 -6.56 4.49
CA MET A 82 3.19 -6.01 4.79
C MET A 82 2.14 -7.09 4.67
N THR A 83 1.31 -7.25 5.70
CA THR A 83 0.26 -8.29 5.74
C THR A 83 -0.98 -7.82 6.47
N ASN A 84 -2.12 -8.41 6.13
CA ASN A 84 -3.34 -8.26 6.91
C ASN A 84 -3.40 -9.20 8.13
N GLY A 85 -2.47 -10.15 8.28
CA GLY A 85 -2.36 -11.07 9.43
C GLY A 85 -3.50 -12.07 9.60
N THR A 86 -4.38 -12.25 8.59
CA THR A 86 -5.55 -13.14 8.70
C THR A 86 -5.68 -14.15 7.56
N TRP A 87 -4.64 -14.35 6.78
CA TRP A 87 -4.57 -15.25 5.63
C TRP A 87 -4.60 -16.75 6.01
N TRP A 88 -4.21 -17.09 7.23
CA TRP A 88 -4.13 -18.45 7.74
C TRP A 88 -5.49 -19.00 8.19
N LYS A 89 -5.69 -20.31 8.08
CA LYS A 89 -6.95 -21.01 8.41
C LYS A 89 -6.97 -21.51 9.85
N ASN A 90 -5.83 -22.02 10.33
CA ASN A 90 -5.67 -22.58 11.67
C ASN A 90 -4.28 -22.24 12.23
N PRO A 91 -4.05 -22.37 13.55
CA PRO A 91 -2.78 -22.05 14.20
C PRO A 91 -1.59 -22.84 13.65
N GLU A 92 -1.80 -24.08 13.21
CA GLU A 92 -0.77 -24.95 12.66
C GLU A 92 -0.24 -24.40 11.33
N GLU A 93 -1.13 -23.90 10.46
CA GLU A 93 -0.76 -23.25 9.20
C GLU A 93 0.04 -21.96 9.47
N LEU A 94 -0.40 -21.12 10.42
CA LEU A 94 0.33 -19.93 10.82
C LEU A 94 1.74 -20.29 11.30
N HIS A 95 1.83 -21.20 12.25
CA HIS A 95 3.09 -21.62 12.83
C HIS A 95 4.05 -22.19 11.77
N SER A 96 3.57 -23.13 10.92
CA SER A 96 4.39 -23.75 9.89
C SER A 96 4.87 -22.75 8.83
N THR A 97 4.03 -21.77 8.48
CA THR A 97 4.39 -20.71 7.53
C THR A 97 5.46 -19.77 8.09
N LEU A 98 5.28 -19.27 9.31
CA LEU A 98 6.27 -18.39 9.94
C LEU A 98 7.58 -19.11 10.20
N LYS A 99 7.55 -20.40 10.56
CA LYS A 99 8.73 -21.23 10.67
C LYS A 99 9.52 -21.30 9.35
N LYS A 100 8.85 -21.55 8.22
CA LYS A 100 9.50 -21.57 6.90
C LYS A 100 10.12 -20.23 6.53
N ILE A 101 9.47 -19.11 6.84
CA ILE A 101 9.98 -17.75 6.63
C ILE A 101 11.26 -17.53 7.46
N GLN A 102 11.25 -17.93 8.73
CA GLN A 102 12.42 -17.84 9.60
C GLN A 102 13.56 -18.74 9.10
N GLU A 103 13.28 -19.99 8.75
CA GLU A 103 14.27 -20.94 8.20
C GLU A 103 14.85 -20.49 6.86
N ALA A 104 14.11 -19.70 6.07
CA ALA A 104 14.62 -19.09 4.85
C ALA A 104 15.61 -17.94 5.12
N GLY A 105 15.75 -17.47 6.38
CA GLY A 105 16.68 -16.44 6.81
C GLY A 105 16.08 -15.04 6.89
N TYR A 106 14.75 -14.90 6.95
CA TYR A 106 14.12 -13.59 7.10
C TYR A 106 14.36 -13.03 8.50
N ASP A 107 14.92 -11.82 8.58
CA ASP A 107 15.20 -11.05 9.80
C ASP A 107 14.59 -9.64 9.79
N GLY A 108 13.77 -9.35 8.79
CA GLY A 108 13.04 -8.09 8.67
C GLY A 108 11.83 -7.99 9.59
N LYS A 109 11.08 -6.91 9.44
CA LYS A 109 9.86 -6.67 10.22
C LYS A 109 8.60 -7.21 9.52
N ILE A 110 7.59 -7.51 10.33
CA ILE A 110 6.24 -7.79 9.84
C ILE A 110 5.40 -6.52 10.05
N GLY A 111 4.95 -5.91 8.94
CA GLY A 111 4.07 -4.76 8.96
C GLY A 111 2.61 -5.20 8.96
N LEU A 112 1.94 -5.17 10.11
CA LEU A 112 0.54 -5.59 10.23
C LEU A 112 -0.39 -4.43 9.87
N SER A 113 -1.18 -4.60 8.81
CA SER A 113 -2.27 -3.69 8.47
C SER A 113 -3.50 -4.02 9.31
N TRP A 114 -3.80 -3.18 10.32
CA TRP A 114 -4.93 -3.40 11.20
C TRP A 114 -5.69 -2.11 11.51
N ASP A 115 -6.88 -1.99 10.92
CA ASP A 115 -7.80 -0.88 11.13
C ASP A 115 -9.26 -1.30 10.92
N ILE A 116 -10.19 -0.36 11.12
CA ILE A 116 -11.63 -0.62 10.98
C ILE A 116 -12.03 -1.08 9.57
N PHE A 117 -11.28 -0.70 8.54
CA PHE A 117 -11.62 -1.03 7.14
C PHE A 117 -11.23 -2.46 6.77
N HIS A 118 -10.27 -3.07 7.48
CA HIS A 118 -9.88 -4.47 7.29
C HIS A 118 -10.88 -5.44 7.90
N ASN A 119 -11.69 -5.00 8.88
CA ASN A 119 -12.72 -5.80 9.55
C ASN A 119 -12.23 -7.18 10.06
N GLN A 120 -11.01 -7.21 10.59
CA GLN A 120 -10.37 -8.43 11.07
C GLN A 120 -10.89 -8.84 12.45
N ASN A 121 -10.87 -10.14 12.72
CA ASN A 121 -11.19 -10.68 14.04
C ASN A 121 -10.04 -10.38 15.02
N TYR A 122 -10.35 -9.78 16.18
CA TYR A 122 -9.38 -9.39 17.19
C TYR A 122 -8.54 -10.57 17.70
N GLN A 123 -9.19 -11.70 18.04
CA GLN A 123 -8.50 -12.87 18.58
C GLN A 123 -7.51 -13.45 17.55
N LYS A 124 -7.87 -13.37 16.26
CA LYS A 124 -7.00 -13.79 15.16
C LYS A 124 -5.78 -12.88 15.04
N ILE A 125 -5.98 -11.58 15.17
CA ILE A 125 -4.88 -10.58 15.15
C ILE A 125 -3.97 -10.77 16.38
N GLU A 126 -4.54 -10.93 17.56
CA GLU A 126 -3.75 -11.13 18.80
C GLU A 126 -2.89 -12.39 18.69
N HIS A 127 -3.48 -13.51 18.26
CA HIS A 127 -2.76 -14.77 18.06
C HIS A 127 -1.65 -14.63 16.99
N PHE A 128 -1.91 -13.91 15.90
CA PHE A 128 -0.91 -13.61 14.87
C PHE A 128 0.27 -12.85 15.46
N VAL A 129 0.01 -11.78 16.21
CA VAL A 129 1.03 -10.94 16.83
C VAL A 129 1.90 -11.75 17.80
N GLU A 130 1.27 -12.50 18.71
CA GLU A 130 1.98 -13.34 19.67
C GLU A 130 2.85 -14.41 18.96
N THR A 131 2.34 -15.01 17.89
CA THR A 131 3.09 -16.00 17.11
C THR A 131 4.28 -15.37 16.39
N VAL A 132 4.10 -14.20 15.76
CA VAL A 132 5.21 -13.47 15.11
C VAL A 132 6.30 -13.10 16.13
N GLN A 133 5.91 -12.58 17.29
CA GLN A 133 6.88 -12.23 18.35
C GLN A 133 7.63 -13.45 18.90
N ASN A 134 6.99 -14.63 18.93
CA ASN A 134 7.65 -15.87 19.34
C ASN A 134 8.70 -16.35 18.34
N PHE A 135 8.49 -16.14 17.02
CA PHE A 135 9.45 -16.53 15.98
C PHE A 135 10.59 -15.52 15.78
N PHE A 136 10.24 -14.23 15.77
CA PHE A 136 11.16 -13.16 15.32
C PHE A 136 11.55 -12.19 16.41
N GLY A 137 11.00 -12.32 17.63
CA GLY A 137 11.28 -11.42 18.76
C GLY A 137 10.30 -10.25 18.87
N LYS A 138 10.35 -9.55 20.02
CA LYS A 138 9.37 -8.51 20.38
C LYS A 138 9.35 -7.32 19.42
N ASP A 139 10.49 -6.97 18.85
CA ASP A 139 10.65 -5.81 17.98
C ASP A 139 10.37 -6.12 16.50
N SER A 140 9.95 -7.35 16.18
CA SER A 140 9.79 -7.81 14.80
C SER A 140 8.50 -7.36 14.10
N ILE A 141 7.56 -6.77 14.83
CA ILE A 141 6.26 -6.37 14.30
C ILE A 141 5.96 -4.90 14.54
N ASN A 142 5.32 -4.27 13.58
CA ASN A 142 4.70 -2.95 13.72
C ASN A 142 3.27 -2.97 13.20
N ILE A 143 2.45 -2.02 13.61
CA ILE A 143 1.07 -1.88 13.15
C ILE A 143 0.93 -0.62 12.32
N GLN A 144 0.34 -0.76 11.12
CA GLN A 144 -0.11 0.35 10.30
C GLN A 144 -1.63 0.40 10.33
N SER A 145 -2.18 1.52 10.75
CA SER A 145 -3.61 1.71 10.96
C SER A 145 -4.10 2.97 10.27
N VAL A 146 -5.12 2.85 9.44
CA VAL A 146 -5.71 4.00 8.74
C VAL A 146 -6.80 4.63 9.59
N LYS A 147 -6.61 5.90 9.94
CA LYS A 147 -7.62 6.68 10.64
C LYS A 147 -8.69 7.19 9.67
N PRO A 148 -9.98 6.89 9.92
CA PRO A 148 -11.06 7.37 9.07
C PRO A 148 -11.10 8.89 8.95
N TYR A 149 -11.49 9.37 7.79
CA TYR A 149 -11.70 10.80 7.55
C TYR A 149 -12.83 11.35 8.43
N LYS A 150 -12.59 12.48 9.10
CA LYS A 150 -13.54 13.07 10.05
C LYS A 150 -14.86 13.58 9.42
N GLY A 151 -14.98 13.63 8.12
CA GLY A 151 -16.19 13.99 7.39
C GLY A 151 -17.29 12.93 7.33
N GLY A 152 -17.09 11.76 7.91
CA GLY A 152 -18.13 10.79 8.27
C GLY A 152 -18.77 9.96 7.16
N SER A 153 -18.42 10.11 5.89
CA SER A 153 -18.87 9.19 4.85
C SER A 153 -17.83 8.10 4.61
N LEU A 154 -18.27 6.86 4.63
CA LEU A 154 -17.49 5.73 4.11
C LEU A 154 -17.14 6.00 2.64
N PRO A 155 -15.97 5.56 2.16
CA PRO A 155 -15.74 5.52 0.72
C PRO A 155 -16.89 4.76 0.07
N PRO A 156 -17.30 5.11 -1.14
CA PRO A 156 -18.21 4.28 -1.92
C PRO A 156 -17.46 2.98 -2.26
N SER A 157 -17.57 1.98 -1.39
CA SER A 157 -17.01 0.67 -1.66
C SER A 157 -18.11 -0.19 -2.28
N ARG A 158 -17.76 -0.85 -3.37
CA ARG A 158 -18.63 -1.85 -4.00
C ARG A 158 -18.94 -3.05 -3.07
N HIS A 159 -18.35 -3.13 -1.88
CA HIS A 159 -18.34 -4.34 -1.05
C HIS A 159 -18.57 -4.12 0.46
N PHE A 160 -18.91 -2.92 0.92
CA PHE A 160 -19.31 -2.76 2.32
C PHE A 160 -20.82 -3.05 2.47
N VAL A 161 -21.21 -4.27 2.15
CA VAL A 161 -22.47 -4.83 2.63
C VAL A 161 -22.09 -5.77 3.76
N ALA A 162 -22.18 -5.26 4.99
CA ALA A 162 -22.30 -6.14 6.15
C ALA A 162 -23.32 -7.21 5.80
N SER A 163 -23.02 -8.46 6.08
CA SER A 163 -23.82 -9.67 5.95
C SER A 163 -25.33 -9.47 6.21
N ILE A 164 -26.00 -8.83 5.26
CA ILE A 164 -27.44 -8.90 5.07
C ILE A 164 -27.61 -9.74 3.82
N PRO A 165 -28.31 -10.89 3.87
CA PRO A 165 -28.53 -11.70 2.67
C PRO A 165 -29.32 -10.89 1.66
N LEU A 166 -28.68 -10.51 0.54
CA LEU A 166 -29.34 -9.93 -0.59
C LEU A 166 -29.93 -11.04 -1.44
N SER A 167 -31.22 -10.95 -1.69
CA SER A 167 -31.91 -11.72 -2.73
C SER A 167 -31.33 -11.41 -4.09
N ALA A 168 -31.09 -12.45 -4.90
CA ALA A 168 -30.58 -12.33 -6.27
C ALA A 168 -31.48 -11.44 -7.12
N GLY A 169 -30.96 -10.32 -7.61
CA GLY A 169 -31.69 -9.49 -8.60
C GLY A 169 -31.28 -8.02 -8.73
N ASP A 170 -30.55 -7.44 -7.80
CA ASP A 170 -30.30 -6.00 -7.84
C ASP A 170 -28.91 -5.64 -8.37
N THR A 171 -28.89 -4.90 -9.51
CA THR A 171 -27.71 -4.16 -9.99
C THR A 171 -27.27 -3.14 -8.95
N PRO A 172 -25.96 -2.94 -8.72
CA PRO A 172 -25.47 -2.05 -7.67
C PRO A 172 -25.72 -0.59 -8.05
N ALA A 173 -26.79 -0.03 -7.49
CA ALA A 173 -26.94 1.41 -7.39
C ALA A 173 -25.93 1.95 -6.38
N THR A 174 -25.40 3.15 -6.63
CA THR A 174 -24.59 3.95 -5.70
C THR A 174 -25.22 3.90 -4.29
N PRO A 175 -24.50 3.52 -3.25
CA PRO A 175 -25.08 3.46 -1.92
C PRO A 175 -25.56 4.85 -1.53
N PRO A 176 -26.77 4.99 -0.99
CA PRO A 176 -27.33 6.27 -0.56
C PRO A 176 -26.48 6.84 0.58
N GLU A 177 -26.27 8.16 0.58
CA GLU A 177 -25.73 8.93 1.71
C GLU A 177 -26.73 8.90 2.88
N ASN A 178 -26.99 7.75 3.45
CA ASN A 178 -28.03 7.56 4.44
C ASN A 178 -27.44 7.74 5.86
N HIS A 179 -28.05 8.61 6.65
CA HIS A 179 -27.72 8.86 8.07
C HIS A 179 -27.60 7.57 8.92
N THR A 180 -28.33 6.53 8.55
CA THR A 180 -28.31 5.23 9.23
C THR A 180 -26.96 4.51 9.05
N THR A 181 -26.41 4.48 7.84
CA THR A 181 -25.12 3.84 7.55
C THR A 181 -23.98 4.56 8.25
N GLN A 182 -24.03 5.88 8.35
CA GLN A 182 -23.04 6.67 9.10
C GLN A 182 -23.08 6.37 10.59
N LYS A 183 -24.28 6.27 11.20
CA LYS A 183 -24.43 5.92 12.62
C LYS A 183 -23.88 4.51 12.93
N ILE A 184 -24.15 3.53 12.05
CA ILE A 184 -23.63 2.16 12.20
C ILE A 184 -22.09 2.17 12.13
N PHE A 185 -21.51 2.88 11.15
CA PHE A 185 -20.06 3.00 11.04
C PHE A 185 -19.44 3.64 12.29
N HIS A 186 -20.00 4.74 12.78
CA HIS A 186 -19.50 5.39 13.99
C HIS A 186 -19.56 4.49 15.23
N LYS A 187 -20.62 3.71 15.38
CA LYS A 187 -20.75 2.74 16.46
C LYS A 187 -19.68 1.64 16.34
N ASN A 188 -19.48 1.09 15.15
CA ASN A 188 -18.48 0.06 14.89
C ASN A 188 -17.06 0.61 15.07
N TYR A 189 -16.79 1.84 14.60
CA TYR A 189 -15.50 2.50 14.79
C TYR A 189 -15.21 2.74 16.28
N LYS A 190 -16.18 3.16 17.07
CA LYS A 190 -15.99 3.32 18.52
C LYS A 190 -15.62 2.01 19.17
N LYS A 191 -16.37 0.92 18.89
CA LYS A 191 -16.08 -0.42 19.40
C LYS A 191 -14.69 -0.90 18.99
N TRP A 192 -14.35 -0.78 17.70
CA TRP A 192 -13.03 -1.12 17.20
C TRP A 192 -11.91 -0.31 17.88
N ASN A 193 -12.08 1.00 18.02
CA ASN A 193 -11.10 1.88 18.64
C ASN A 193 -10.88 1.57 20.13
N ASP A 194 -11.91 1.13 20.84
CA ASP A 194 -11.78 0.70 22.23
C ASP A 194 -10.96 -0.61 22.33
N VAL A 195 -11.21 -1.57 21.44
CA VAL A 195 -10.42 -2.81 21.32
C VAL A 195 -8.97 -2.48 20.94
N PHE A 196 -8.75 -1.60 19.96
CA PHE A 196 -7.42 -1.18 19.53
C PHE A 196 -6.62 -0.50 20.65
N LYS A 197 -7.26 0.35 21.46
CA LYS A 197 -6.63 0.96 22.63
C LYS A 197 -6.28 -0.05 23.71
N GLN A 198 -7.13 -1.06 23.95
CA GLN A 198 -6.82 -2.13 24.90
C GLN A 198 -5.61 -2.94 24.42
N PHE A 199 -5.58 -3.28 23.13
CA PHE A 199 -4.46 -3.98 22.52
C PHE A 199 -3.14 -3.19 22.66
N THR A 200 -3.13 -1.92 22.26
CA THR A 200 -1.92 -1.08 22.35
C THR A 200 -1.44 -0.85 23.78
N LYS A 201 -2.36 -0.89 24.75
CA LYS A 201 -2.00 -0.87 26.17
C LYS A 201 -1.40 -2.20 26.66
N LYS A 202 -1.89 -3.34 26.10
CA LYS A 202 -1.35 -4.68 26.40
C LYS A 202 0.03 -4.90 25.76
N HIS A 203 0.28 -4.29 24.61
CA HIS A 203 1.49 -4.45 23.78
C HIS A 203 2.17 -3.08 23.54
N PRO A 204 2.67 -2.40 24.58
CA PRO A 204 3.28 -1.08 24.47
C PRO A 204 4.59 -1.07 23.67
N GLU A 205 5.23 -2.24 23.51
CA GLU A 205 6.44 -2.44 22.75
C GLU A 205 6.23 -2.38 21.23
N ILE A 206 4.99 -2.58 20.76
CA ILE A 206 4.70 -2.62 19.32
C ILE A 206 4.53 -1.19 18.79
N PRO A 207 5.36 -0.74 17.83
CA PRO A 207 5.19 0.55 17.18
C PRO A 207 3.88 0.61 16.40
N VAL A 208 3.13 1.70 16.56
CA VAL A 208 1.86 1.92 15.86
C VAL A 208 1.95 3.19 15.01
N TYR A 209 1.79 3.05 13.72
CA TYR A 209 1.76 4.15 12.75
C TYR A 209 0.32 4.44 12.34
N ILE A 210 -0.17 5.61 12.71
CA ILE A 210 -1.53 6.05 12.35
C ILE A 210 -1.45 6.89 11.08
N LEU A 211 -1.94 6.33 9.98
CA LEU A 211 -1.95 6.96 8.68
C LEU A 211 -3.30 7.67 8.43
N PRO A 212 -3.31 8.83 7.79
CA PRO A 212 -4.56 9.44 7.36
C PRO A 212 -5.18 8.63 6.21
N GLN A 213 -6.51 8.54 6.19
CA GLN A 213 -7.19 7.98 5.01
C GLN A 213 -6.92 8.84 3.79
N THR A 214 -6.48 8.22 2.71
CA THR A 214 -6.20 8.84 1.43
C THR A 214 -7.32 8.56 0.43
N PHE A 215 -7.37 9.33 -0.66
CA PHE A 215 -8.43 9.24 -1.66
C PHE A 215 -7.83 9.45 -3.07
N THR A 216 -8.36 8.76 -4.07
CA THR A 216 -8.02 9.06 -5.46
C THR A 216 -8.43 10.48 -5.83
N SER A 217 -7.81 11.05 -6.85
CA SER A 217 -8.11 12.42 -7.31
C SER A 217 -9.55 12.61 -7.81
N GLN A 218 -10.24 11.53 -8.14
CA GLN A 218 -11.64 11.53 -8.56
C GLN A 218 -12.61 11.66 -7.38
N ASP A 219 -12.17 11.33 -6.16
CA ASP A 219 -12.99 11.49 -4.96
C ASP A 219 -12.95 12.94 -4.49
N LYS A 220 -14.13 13.55 -4.35
CA LYS A 220 -14.26 14.94 -3.88
C LYS A 220 -13.60 15.19 -2.51
N ARG A 221 -13.45 14.15 -1.68
CA ARG A 221 -12.81 14.24 -0.35
C ARG A 221 -11.32 14.54 -0.44
N ALA A 222 -10.62 14.11 -1.50
CA ALA A 222 -9.22 14.45 -1.74
C ALA A 222 -8.98 15.97 -1.78
N TRP A 223 -9.98 16.75 -2.19
CA TRP A 223 -9.91 18.20 -2.43
C TRP A 223 -10.51 19.07 -1.35
N LYS A 224 -10.96 18.49 -0.24
CA LYS A 224 -11.61 19.21 0.87
C LYS A 224 -10.65 19.63 1.99
N SER A 225 -9.37 19.74 1.74
CA SER A 225 -8.41 20.23 2.72
C SER A 225 -8.44 21.76 2.84
N SER A 226 -8.17 22.27 4.03
CA SER A 226 -7.96 23.70 4.27
C SER A 226 -6.57 24.18 3.83
N PHE A 227 -5.62 23.27 3.67
CA PHE A 227 -4.24 23.52 3.26
C PHE A 227 -3.78 22.55 2.17
N TRP A 228 -2.71 22.91 1.49
CA TRP A 228 -2.01 22.03 0.55
C TRP A 228 -1.03 21.11 1.28
N PHE A 229 -0.62 20.03 0.60
CA PHE A 229 0.51 19.22 1.07
C PHE A 229 1.74 20.13 1.31
N LYS A 230 2.57 19.73 2.27
CA LYS A 230 3.72 20.54 2.72
C LYS A 230 5.03 20.12 2.06
N GLU A 231 5.12 18.84 1.74
CA GLU A 231 6.31 18.26 1.13
C GLU A 231 6.40 18.70 -0.34
N ASP A 232 7.61 19.05 -0.78
CA ASP A 232 7.86 19.40 -2.17
C ASP A 232 8.22 18.17 -3.01
N TYR A 233 8.93 17.22 -2.43
CA TYR A 233 9.40 15.99 -3.07
C TYR A 233 8.74 14.77 -2.45
N CYS A 234 8.67 13.69 -3.25
CA CYS A 234 8.10 12.42 -2.79
C CYS A 234 9.15 11.61 -2.00
N GLU A 235 9.25 11.84 -0.69
CA GLU A 235 10.21 11.14 0.18
C GLU A 235 9.58 9.96 0.93
N GLY A 236 8.29 10.03 1.28
CA GLY A 236 7.60 9.00 2.03
C GLY A 236 7.39 7.71 1.23
N PRO A 237 6.43 7.66 0.29
CA PRO A 237 6.19 6.48 -0.54
C PRO A 237 7.13 6.38 -1.75
N GLY A 238 8.06 7.32 -1.93
CA GLY A 238 8.96 7.41 -3.07
C GLY A 238 10.32 6.76 -2.85
N GLN A 239 11.22 6.90 -3.85
CA GLN A 239 12.59 6.37 -3.79
C GLN A 239 12.69 4.85 -3.63
N VAL A 240 11.67 4.12 -4.12
CA VAL A 240 11.63 2.65 -4.15
C VAL A 240 11.31 2.17 -5.55
N LEU A 241 11.72 0.97 -5.90
CA LEU A 241 11.19 0.26 -7.05
C LEU A 241 10.05 -0.65 -6.56
N TYR A 242 8.82 -0.29 -6.87
CA TYR A 242 7.66 -1.11 -6.57
C TYR A 242 7.34 -2.00 -7.77
N ILE A 243 7.42 -3.31 -7.58
CA ILE A 243 7.19 -4.30 -8.64
C ILE A 243 5.79 -4.88 -8.50
N HIS A 244 4.93 -4.56 -9.44
CA HIS A 244 3.55 -5.03 -9.53
C HIS A 244 3.46 -6.52 -9.87
N PRO A 245 2.33 -7.20 -9.57
CA PRO A 245 2.16 -8.63 -9.84
C PRO A 245 2.26 -9.01 -11.32
N ASP A 246 2.01 -8.06 -12.22
CA ASP A 246 2.17 -8.21 -13.67
C ASP A 246 3.60 -7.93 -14.18
N GLY A 247 4.53 -7.65 -13.27
CA GLY A 247 5.94 -7.39 -13.56
C GLY A 247 6.26 -5.95 -13.91
N LYS A 248 5.30 -5.04 -13.96
CA LYS A 248 5.55 -3.60 -14.16
C LYS A 248 6.24 -2.99 -12.95
N ILE A 249 7.06 -1.98 -13.19
CA ILE A 249 7.85 -1.30 -12.16
C ILE A 249 7.44 0.16 -12.06
N ALA A 250 7.12 0.60 -10.84
CA ALA A 250 6.81 1.99 -10.53
C ALA A 250 7.85 2.58 -9.55
N PRO A 251 8.08 3.91 -9.54
CA PRO A 251 9.10 4.57 -8.73
C PRO A 251 8.66 4.87 -7.29
N CYS A 252 7.52 4.36 -6.85
CA CYS A 252 6.97 4.61 -5.52
C CYS A 252 6.01 3.49 -5.09
N CYS A 253 5.76 3.35 -3.79
CA CYS A 253 4.75 2.45 -3.22
C CYS A 253 3.43 3.16 -2.84
N GLY A 254 3.26 4.44 -3.19
CA GLY A 254 1.99 5.15 -2.97
C GLY A 254 0.92 4.72 -3.97
N PHE A 255 -0.35 4.86 -3.60
CA PHE A 255 -1.47 4.39 -4.44
C PHE A 255 -1.51 4.98 -5.87
N ALA A 256 -0.84 6.10 -6.11
CA ALA A 256 -0.71 6.67 -7.45
C ALA A 256 0.10 5.78 -8.41
N ASN A 257 0.87 4.82 -7.90
CA ASN A 257 1.69 3.89 -8.68
C ASN A 257 0.89 2.96 -9.59
N GLU A 258 -0.42 2.89 -9.42
CA GLU A 258 -1.35 2.18 -10.31
C GLU A 258 -1.58 2.92 -11.66
N ASN A 259 -1.10 4.16 -11.79
CA ASN A 259 -1.21 4.90 -13.05
C ASN A 259 -0.08 4.52 -14.02
N GLU A 260 -0.45 4.17 -15.25
CA GLU A 260 0.50 3.77 -16.30
C GLU A 260 1.60 4.81 -16.58
N GLN A 261 1.29 6.09 -16.40
CA GLN A 261 2.24 7.19 -16.59
C GLN A 261 3.42 7.16 -15.59
N LEU A 262 3.28 6.42 -14.49
CA LEU A 262 4.35 6.22 -13.52
C LEU A 262 5.19 4.96 -13.80
N PHE A 263 4.78 4.09 -14.70
CA PHE A 263 5.59 2.91 -14.99
C PHE A 263 6.90 3.30 -15.69
N ILE A 264 8.00 2.77 -15.15
CA ILE A 264 9.36 3.04 -15.60
C ILE A 264 10.02 1.81 -16.25
N GLY A 265 9.32 0.70 -16.35
CA GLY A 265 9.79 -0.52 -16.98
C GLY A 265 9.10 -1.77 -16.45
N THR A 266 9.69 -2.90 -16.74
CA THR A 266 9.23 -4.23 -16.32
C THR A 266 10.40 -5.07 -15.79
N ILE A 267 10.11 -6.16 -15.09
CA ILE A 267 11.14 -7.12 -14.61
C ILE A 267 11.81 -7.91 -15.74
N ASP A 268 11.37 -7.74 -17.00
CA ASP A 268 12.00 -8.33 -18.18
C ASP A 268 13.16 -7.47 -18.73
N GLU A 269 13.25 -6.22 -18.28
CA GLU A 269 14.33 -5.30 -18.62
C GLU A 269 15.45 -5.37 -17.58
N ASP A 270 16.65 -4.98 -17.98
CA ASP A 270 17.74 -4.85 -17.01
C ASP A 270 17.57 -3.60 -16.13
N PHE A 271 18.21 -3.61 -14.96
CA PHE A 271 18.10 -2.52 -13.99
C PHE A 271 18.53 -1.16 -14.56
N GLN A 272 19.57 -1.12 -15.41
CA GLN A 272 20.07 0.15 -15.97
C GLN A 272 19.05 0.75 -16.93
N THR A 273 18.41 -0.06 -17.76
CA THR A 273 17.32 0.34 -18.65
C THR A 273 16.15 0.91 -17.86
N VAL A 274 15.72 0.26 -16.77
CA VAL A 274 14.66 0.76 -15.89
C VAL A 274 15.05 2.12 -15.27
N MET A 275 16.31 2.27 -14.84
CA MET A 275 16.80 3.54 -14.28
C MET A 275 16.93 4.65 -15.32
N GLU A 276 17.26 4.31 -16.57
CA GLU A 276 17.28 5.27 -17.68
C GLU A 276 15.85 5.72 -18.03
N ASN A 277 14.91 4.78 -18.11
CA ASN A 277 13.49 5.10 -18.29
C ASN A 277 12.98 6.02 -17.16
N ALA A 278 13.35 5.74 -15.91
CA ALA A 278 13.01 6.60 -14.77
C ALA A 278 13.57 8.01 -14.92
N ARG A 279 14.84 8.18 -15.33
CA ARG A 279 15.44 9.49 -15.59
C ARG A 279 14.73 10.26 -16.70
N ASN A 280 14.15 9.56 -17.68
CA ASN A 280 13.43 10.18 -18.80
C ASN A 280 11.95 10.40 -18.50
N ASN A 281 11.40 9.73 -17.50
CA ASN A 281 9.99 9.85 -17.12
C ASN A 281 9.68 11.24 -16.53
N LYS A 282 8.70 11.92 -17.11
CA LYS A 282 8.32 13.29 -16.73
C LYS A 282 7.77 13.36 -15.30
N LEU A 283 7.02 12.35 -14.86
CA LEU A 283 6.47 12.33 -13.50
C LEU A 283 7.56 12.10 -12.46
N VAL A 284 8.50 11.23 -12.76
CA VAL A 284 9.69 11.02 -11.91
C VAL A 284 10.44 12.33 -11.74
N LYS A 285 10.68 13.08 -12.82
CA LYS A 285 11.31 14.43 -12.73
C LYS A 285 10.48 15.40 -11.89
N ILE A 286 9.16 15.39 -12.04
CA ILE A 286 8.27 16.24 -11.22
C ILE A 286 8.37 15.85 -9.74
N CYS A 287 8.29 14.56 -9.42
CA CYS A 287 8.27 14.08 -8.04
C CYS A 287 9.61 14.24 -7.30
N TYR A 288 10.75 14.19 -8.02
CA TYR A 288 12.07 14.10 -7.40
C TYR A 288 13.06 15.22 -7.77
N GLU A 289 12.71 16.06 -8.74
CA GLU A 289 13.60 17.15 -9.20
C GLU A 289 12.90 18.53 -9.22
N THR A 290 11.75 18.64 -9.89
CA THR A 290 10.99 19.91 -9.99
C THR A 290 10.30 20.25 -8.67
N GLY A 291 9.77 19.23 -7.99
CA GLY A 291 8.90 19.36 -6.82
C GLY A 291 7.41 19.57 -7.18
N LEU A 292 6.55 18.86 -6.46
CA LEU A 292 5.11 18.89 -6.69
C LEU A 292 4.47 20.26 -6.43
N SER A 293 5.01 21.04 -5.48
CA SER A 293 4.54 22.40 -5.21
C SER A 293 4.83 23.36 -6.36
N ASN A 294 5.99 23.25 -7.01
CA ASN A 294 6.34 24.06 -8.17
C ASN A 294 5.48 23.66 -9.36
N TYR A 295 5.36 22.37 -9.64
CA TYR A 295 4.52 21.90 -10.72
C TYR A 295 3.03 22.26 -10.53
N LYS A 296 2.54 22.26 -9.28
CA LYS A 296 1.20 22.78 -8.95
C LYS A 296 1.00 24.22 -9.40
N LYS A 297 2.00 25.11 -9.19
CA LYS A 297 1.93 26.50 -9.64
C LYS A 297 1.84 26.60 -11.17
N GLU A 298 2.56 25.74 -11.88
CA GLU A 298 2.49 25.66 -13.36
C GLU A 298 1.10 25.22 -13.84
N ILE A 299 0.55 24.16 -13.21
CA ILE A 299 -0.81 23.69 -13.50
C ILE A 299 -1.84 24.79 -13.25
N GLN A 300 -1.74 25.50 -12.12
CA GLN A 300 -2.65 26.59 -11.81
C GLN A 300 -2.63 27.69 -12.89
N LYS A 301 -1.42 28.09 -13.36
CA LYS A 301 -1.27 29.05 -14.46
C LYS A 301 -1.89 28.53 -15.77
N LYS A 302 -1.70 27.25 -16.11
CA LYS A 302 -2.30 26.63 -17.31
C LYS A 302 -3.84 26.62 -17.22
N LEU A 303 -4.40 26.24 -16.09
CA LEU A 303 -5.84 26.19 -15.87
C LEU A 303 -6.46 27.60 -15.92
N GLN A 304 -5.81 28.63 -15.34
CA GLN A 304 -6.26 30.01 -15.40
C GLN A 304 -6.38 30.51 -16.83
N LYS A 305 -5.41 30.21 -17.72
CA LYS A 305 -5.49 30.55 -19.14
C LYS A 305 -6.70 29.91 -19.86
N GLN A 306 -7.23 28.81 -19.31
CA GLN A 306 -8.41 28.10 -19.82
C GLN A 306 -9.71 28.46 -19.07
N ASN A 307 -9.69 29.47 -18.21
CA ASN A 307 -10.82 29.80 -17.29
C ASN A 307 -11.24 28.61 -16.40
N LYS A 308 -10.30 27.73 -16.06
CA LYS A 308 -10.48 26.56 -15.19
C LYS A 308 -9.73 26.76 -13.87
N LYS A 309 -10.14 25.98 -12.85
CA LYS A 309 -9.48 25.96 -11.53
C LYS A 309 -9.27 24.50 -11.09
N LEU A 310 -8.32 24.31 -10.17
CA LEU A 310 -8.21 23.04 -9.44
C LEU A 310 -9.51 22.76 -8.64
N PRO A 311 -9.87 21.48 -8.43
CA PRO A 311 -11.11 21.12 -7.70
C PRO A 311 -11.16 21.63 -6.26
N GLY A 312 -10.00 21.85 -5.65
CA GLY A 312 -9.86 22.35 -4.28
C GLY A 312 -8.41 22.29 -3.82
N LYS A 313 -8.21 22.20 -2.50
CA LYS A 313 -6.88 21.97 -1.92
C LYS A 313 -6.74 20.50 -1.50
N CYS A 314 -5.59 19.91 -1.79
CA CYS A 314 -5.24 18.55 -1.45
C CYS A 314 -4.06 18.54 -0.46
N ARG A 315 -4.21 17.83 0.67
CA ARG A 315 -3.14 17.67 1.66
C ARG A 315 -2.22 16.49 1.39
N ASP A 316 -2.67 15.57 0.53
CA ASP A 316 -2.00 14.31 0.23
C ASP A 316 -1.34 14.40 -1.16
N MET A 317 -0.04 14.18 -1.19
CA MET A 317 0.75 14.23 -2.43
C MET A 317 0.33 13.15 -3.41
N CYS A 318 0.00 11.93 -2.94
CA CYS A 318 -0.42 10.85 -3.82
C CYS A 318 -1.72 11.17 -4.55
N SER A 319 -2.69 11.82 -3.87
CA SER A 319 -3.93 12.30 -4.51
C SER A 319 -3.65 13.35 -5.59
N PHE A 320 -2.69 14.24 -5.35
CA PHE A 320 -2.29 15.23 -6.35
C PHE A 320 -1.49 14.62 -7.50
N CYS A 321 -0.60 13.66 -7.22
CA CYS A 321 0.13 12.89 -8.22
C CYS A 321 -0.84 12.13 -9.14
N ASP A 322 -1.82 11.42 -8.58
CA ASP A 322 -2.89 10.75 -9.31
C ASP A 322 -3.68 11.72 -10.22
N PHE A 323 -3.92 12.95 -9.75
CA PHE A 323 -4.55 14.00 -10.56
C PHE A 323 -3.68 14.41 -11.74
N ILE A 324 -2.36 14.56 -11.53
CA ILE A 324 -1.41 14.90 -12.59
C ILE A 324 -1.40 13.81 -13.65
N CYS A 325 -1.28 12.54 -13.25
CA CYS A 325 -1.29 11.39 -14.14
C CYS A 325 -2.51 11.42 -15.07
N LYS A 326 -3.69 11.60 -14.50
CA LYS A 326 -4.97 11.52 -15.23
C LYS A 326 -5.30 12.72 -16.10
N ASN A 327 -4.68 13.89 -15.87
CA ASN A 327 -5.12 15.14 -16.52
C ASN A 327 -4.02 15.90 -17.25
N PHE A 328 -2.73 15.65 -16.99
CA PHE A 328 -1.65 16.51 -17.48
C PHE A 328 -0.47 15.77 -18.12
N ILE A 329 -0.45 14.45 -17.96
CA ILE A 329 0.55 13.60 -18.59
C ILE A 329 -0.19 12.66 -19.55
N PRO A 330 0.16 12.69 -20.84
CA PRO A 330 -0.44 11.81 -21.85
C PRO A 330 -0.07 10.34 -21.64
#